data_0f7f88249f6451e4204e23889cd5d3ce
#
_entry.id   0f7f88249f6451e4204e23889cd5d3ce
#
_cell.length_a   1.000
_cell.length_b   1.000
_cell.length_c   1.000
_cell.angle_alpha   90.00
_cell.angle_beta   90.00
_cell.angle_gamma   90.00
#
_symmetry.space_group_name_H-M   'P 1'
#
loop_
_entity.id
_entity.type
_entity.pdbx_description
1 polymer ?
#
loop_
_entity_poly.entity_id
_entity_poly.type
_entity_poly.pdbx_seq_one_letter_code
_entity_poly.pdbx_strand_id
1 'polypeptide(L)'
;MIKIISRKSDLAVIQAEIVANALKQADKDISVSFIKKETEGDIDQLTSLSKLSNIGVFTNDIRDSLLNNEADLAVHSLKDLPIEDQKDTLIVSMLERADSRDILFLKKDIFENYNNKELRILTSSPRRVYNFSNFLESLIPFNPSNITFEDVRGNIPTRLEKLLNGDCQGLIVAKAAIDRLISYGNKDISAKIQSYLDDLLWMIIPLSLNPCAPGQGAIAIEVNSKRKDIIELVNKINHNETFSQVAKEREILQNYGGGCHQKIGVSIESKFFGQILTIKGQTEEGLEIEKREVVNQITDWKNIPESNFFPSNLSKYKLFERKLIYKNLKKINKLKNTNIYVSRENALPKNQNIELTNVVWTSGIKTWKKLAEKGYWVNGSSDSLGEDDPEIKCLSKNKKWVKLTHNMTQRNYFKSHKDPQNARIIPTYELKPVNMNEDLNEKTHFYWMSGSAFKLALKNYPKIINANHSCGPGNTLKTIKKYINKNNINVFLSYEDALKNITRPGDKK
;
A
#
# COMPACT_ATOMS: atom_id res chain seq x y z
N MET A 1 -21.05 -4.40 -32.15
CA MET A 1 -20.20 -3.26 -31.71
C MET A 1 -20.68 -2.82 -30.35
N ILE A 2 -19.79 -2.74 -29.35
CA ILE A 2 -20.10 -2.37 -27.97
C ILE A 2 -19.80 -0.89 -27.73
N LYS A 3 -20.75 -0.13 -27.22
CA LYS A 3 -20.59 1.30 -26.90
C LYS A 3 -20.20 1.46 -25.43
N ILE A 4 -18.98 1.93 -25.16
CA ILE A 4 -18.45 2.20 -23.83
C ILE A 4 -18.57 3.68 -23.53
N ILE A 5 -19.24 4.05 -22.43
CA ILE A 5 -19.31 5.42 -21.95
C ILE A 5 -18.40 5.65 -20.77
N SER A 6 -17.74 6.80 -20.73
CA SER A 6 -16.93 7.26 -19.61
C SER A 6 -16.93 8.78 -19.50
N ARG A 7 -16.41 9.31 -18.39
CA ARG A 7 -16.11 10.74 -18.29
C ARG A 7 -15.05 11.15 -19.33
N LYS A 8 -15.01 12.44 -19.66
CA LYS A 8 -14.12 13.02 -20.69
C LYS A 8 -12.65 13.13 -20.25
N SER A 9 -12.35 13.04 -18.94
CA SER A 9 -10.98 13.21 -18.43
C SER A 9 -10.04 12.12 -18.96
N ASP A 10 -8.75 12.45 -19.16
CA ASP A 10 -7.73 11.51 -19.67
C ASP A 10 -7.71 10.20 -18.90
N LEU A 11 -7.77 10.25 -17.55
CA LEU A 11 -7.79 9.06 -16.71
C LEU A 11 -9.02 8.20 -16.96
N ALA A 12 -10.20 8.79 -17.15
CA ALA A 12 -11.43 8.04 -17.40
C ALA A 12 -11.39 7.40 -18.81
N VAL A 13 -10.87 8.09 -19.81
CA VAL A 13 -10.69 7.55 -21.17
C VAL A 13 -9.71 6.37 -21.13
N ILE A 14 -8.58 6.50 -20.46
CA ILE A 14 -7.62 5.41 -20.27
C ILE A 14 -8.27 4.20 -19.59
N GLN A 15 -9.11 4.41 -18.58
CA GLN A 15 -9.83 3.31 -17.91
C GLN A 15 -10.80 2.62 -18.88
N ALA A 16 -11.53 3.36 -19.71
CA ALA A 16 -12.40 2.80 -20.75
C ALA A 16 -11.61 1.99 -21.79
N GLU A 17 -10.43 2.47 -22.20
CA GLU A 17 -9.54 1.76 -23.12
C GLU A 17 -8.99 0.45 -22.50
N ILE A 18 -8.66 0.44 -21.20
CA ILE A 18 -8.24 -0.78 -20.48
C ILE A 18 -9.38 -1.81 -20.51
N VAL A 19 -10.63 -1.39 -20.25
CA VAL A 19 -11.81 -2.28 -20.33
C VAL A 19 -12.02 -2.79 -21.75
N ALA A 20 -11.95 -1.91 -22.76
CA ALA A 20 -12.09 -2.29 -24.15
C ALA A 20 -11.04 -3.33 -24.58
N ASN A 21 -9.80 -3.17 -24.12
CA ASN A 21 -8.73 -4.13 -24.40
C ASN A 21 -8.98 -5.49 -23.70
N ALA A 22 -9.49 -5.49 -22.47
CA ALA A 22 -9.86 -6.72 -21.77
C ALA A 22 -10.99 -7.46 -22.51
N LEU A 23 -12.02 -6.74 -22.98
CA LEU A 23 -13.11 -7.32 -23.77
C LEU A 23 -12.60 -7.94 -25.08
N LYS A 24 -11.76 -7.24 -25.81
CA LYS A 24 -11.14 -7.75 -27.06
C LYS A 24 -10.21 -8.94 -26.84
N GLN A 25 -9.59 -9.06 -25.67
CA GLN A 25 -8.80 -10.24 -25.30
C GLN A 25 -9.68 -11.45 -24.98
N ALA A 26 -10.84 -11.21 -24.35
CA ALA A 26 -11.80 -12.27 -24.06
C ALA A 26 -12.58 -12.74 -25.29
N ASP A 27 -12.81 -11.83 -26.26
CA ASP A 27 -13.53 -12.12 -27.48
C ASP A 27 -13.01 -11.21 -28.61
N LYS A 28 -12.32 -11.81 -29.59
CA LYS A 28 -11.64 -11.10 -30.70
C LYS A 28 -12.59 -10.44 -31.70
N ASP A 29 -13.84 -10.92 -31.76
CA ASP A 29 -14.85 -10.42 -32.70
C ASP A 29 -15.54 -9.15 -32.20
N ILE A 30 -15.25 -8.74 -30.97
CA ILE A 30 -15.83 -7.53 -30.38
C ILE A 30 -15.19 -6.28 -30.98
N SER A 31 -16.04 -5.46 -31.60
CA SER A 31 -15.70 -4.06 -31.93
C SER A 31 -16.26 -3.13 -30.86
N VAL A 32 -15.49 -2.09 -30.52
CA VAL A 32 -15.80 -1.14 -29.46
C VAL A 32 -15.84 0.28 -30.01
N SER A 33 -16.80 1.08 -29.56
CA SER A 33 -16.82 2.54 -29.74
C SER A 33 -16.90 3.25 -28.39
N PHE A 34 -16.43 4.50 -28.32
CA PHE A 34 -16.35 5.26 -27.07
C PHE A 34 -17.26 6.48 -27.11
N ILE A 35 -17.99 6.70 -26.02
CA ILE A 35 -18.76 7.89 -25.74
C ILE A 35 -18.12 8.61 -24.56
N LYS A 36 -17.69 9.86 -24.77
CA LYS A 36 -17.08 10.70 -23.74
C LYS A 36 -18.08 11.73 -23.27
N LYS A 37 -18.42 11.72 -21.98
CA LYS A 37 -19.41 12.64 -21.41
C LYS A 37 -18.75 13.56 -20.40
N GLU A 38 -19.09 14.82 -20.43
CA GLU A 38 -18.74 15.81 -19.41
C GLU A 38 -19.81 15.75 -18.32
N THR A 39 -19.42 15.64 -17.07
CA THR A 39 -20.36 15.54 -15.95
C THR A 39 -20.43 16.87 -15.21
N GLU A 40 -21.52 17.11 -14.48
CA GLU A 40 -21.69 18.33 -13.65
C GLU A 40 -20.48 18.56 -12.74
N GLY A 41 -19.91 17.51 -12.14
CA GLY A 41 -18.73 17.60 -11.31
C GLY A 41 -17.41 17.94 -12.05
N ASP A 42 -17.39 17.81 -13.39
CA ASP A 42 -16.27 18.26 -14.23
C ASP A 42 -16.41 19.77 -14.54
N ILE A 43 -17.62 20.29 -14.61
CA ILE A 43 -17.94 21.68 -14.91
C ILE A 43 -17.76 22.56 -13.67
N ASP A 44 -18.31 22.15 -12.51
CA ASP A 44 -18.16 22.88 -11.25
C ASP A 44 -16.81 22.56 -10.59
N GLN A 45 -15.82 23.37 -10.85
CA GLN A 45 -14.48 23.28 -10.24
C GLN A 45 -14.30 24.20 -9.03
N LEU A 46 -15.31 25.01 -8.66
CA LEU A 46 -15.23 26.01 -7.59
C LEU A 46 -15.77 25.47 -6.26
N THR A 47 -16.83 24.70 -6.29
CA THR A 47 -17.45 24.14 -5.08
C THR A 47 -16.63 22.99 -4.53
N SER A 48 -16.28 22.98 -3.22
CA SER A 48 -15.54 21.86 -2.62
C SER A 48 -16.38 20.58 -2.66
N LEU A 49 -15.73 19.41 -2.87
CA LEU A 49 -16.43 18.11 -2.94
C LEU A 49 -17.23 17.81 -1.67
N SER A 50 -16.80 18.33 -0.52
CA SER A 50 -17.50 18.17 0.76
C SER A 50 -18.80 18.98 0.86
N LYS A 51 -18.96 20.01 0.03
CA LYS A 51 -20.15 20.86 -0.03
C LYS A 51 -21.12 20.47 -1.16
N LEU A 52 -20.68 19.65 -2.12
CA LEU A 52 -21.56 19.09 -3.14
C LEU A 52 -22.40 17.98 -2.50
N SER A 53 -23.55 18.37 -1.96
CA SER A 53 -24.49 17.50 -1.22
C SER A 53 -25.18 16.45 -2.09
N ASN A 54 -25.01 16.49 -3.41
CA ASN A 54 -25.68 15.58 -4.33
C ASN A 54 -24.82 14.34 -4.57
N ILE A 55 -25.24 13.22 -3.98
CA ILE A 55 -24.78 11.88 -4.30
C ILE A 55 -24.99 11.66 -5.82
N GLY A 56 -23.91 11.42 -6.55
CA GLY A 56 -24.03 11.09 -7.98
C GLY A 56 -23.69 12.18 -9.00
N VAL A 57 -23.15 13.34 -8.58
CA VAL A 57 -22.76 14.46 -9.47
C VAL A 57 -21.83 14.05 -10.64
N PHE A 58 -21.11 12.94 -10.49
CA PHE A 58 -20.20 12.40 -11.52
C PHE A 58 -20.80 11.20 -12.29
N THR A 59 -22.00 10.74 -11.95
CA THR A 59 -22.49 9.44 -12.42
C THR A 59 -23.89 9.46 -12.99
N ASN A 60 -24.75 10.39 -12.58
CA ASN A 60 -26.16 10.42 -13.02
C ASN A 60 -26.29 10.53 -14.55
N ASP A 61 -25.59 11.49 -15.16
CA ASP A 61 -25.58 11.67 -16.63
C ASP A 61 -25.13 10.42 -17.39
N ILE A 62 -24.18 9.67 -16.83
CA ILE A 62 -23.65 8.44 -17.43
C ILE A 62 -24.69 7.31 -17.30
N ARG A 63 -25.36 7.21 -16.14
CA ARG A 63 -26.43 6.24 -15.92
C ARG A 63 -27.64 6.46 -16.83
N ASP A 64 -28.03 7.72 -17.02
CA ASP A 64 -29.11 8.05 -17.94
C ASP A 64 -28.79 7.54 -19.35
N SER A 65 -27.56 7.65 -19.80
CA SER A 65 -27.14 7.10 -21.10
C SER A 65 -27.20 5.57 -21.17
N LEU A 66 -26.98 4.85 -20.04
CA LEU A 66 -27.22 3.40 -19.97
C LEU A 66 -28.70 3.05 -20.02
N LEU A 67 -29.52 3.80 -19.29
CA LEU A 67 -30.97 3.55 -19.21
C LEU A 67 -31.69 3.87 -20.53
N ASN A 68 -31.19 4.88 -21.23
CA ASN A 68 -31.71 5.27 -22.56
C ASN A 68 -31.14 4.41 -23.71
N ASN A 69 -30.33 3.41 -23.42
CA ASN A 69 -29.62 2.56 -24.41
C ASN A 69 -28.73 3.35 -25.40
N GLU A 70 -28.24 4.51 -25.00
CA GLU A 70 -27.25 5.27 -25.77
C GLU A 70 -25.88 4.59 -25.67
N ALA A 71 -25.58 3.97 -24.54
CA ALA A 71 -24.38 3.18 -24.27
C ALA A 71 -24.75 1.79 -23.74
N ASP A 72 -23.88 0.80 -23.96
CA ASP A 72 -24.07 -0.57 -23.52
C ASP A 72 -23.46 -0.81 -22.12
N LEU A 73 -22.35 -0.15 -21.80
CA LEU A 73 -21.69 -0.22 -20.50
C LEU A 73 -21.00 1.10 -20.16
N ALA A 74 -20.88 1.37 -18.86
CA ALA A 74 -20.15 2.52 -18.33
C ALA A 74 -18.93 2.07 -17.54
N VAL A 75 -17.85 2.87 -17.63
CA VAL A 75 -16.59 2.60 -16.93
C VAL A 75 -16.33 3.70 -15.91
N HIS A 76 -16.07 3.29 -14.66
CA HIS A 76 -15.89 4.18 -13.53
C HIS A 76 -14.62 3.85 -12.71
N SER A 77 -14.05 4.88 -12.10
CA SER A 77 -13.23 4.69 -10.90
C SER A 77 -14.16 4.36 -9.73
N LEU A 78 -14.14 3.14 -9.23
CA LEU A 78 -15.13 2.65 -8.27
C LEU A 78 -15.26 3.51 -7.01
N LYS A 79 -14.16 4.04 -6.49
CA LYS A 79 -14.15 4.89 -5.30
C LYS A 79 -15.00 6.17 -5.43
N ASP A 80 -15.28 6.59 -6.67
CA ASP A 80 -16.04 7.81 -6.97
C ASP A 80 -17.55 7.51 -7.12
N LEU A 81 -17.94 6.23 -7.08
CA LEU A 81 -19.34 5.79 -7.12
C LEU A 81 -19.97 5.82 -5.71
N PRO A 82 -21.25 6.24 -5.61
CA PRO A 82 -22.03 6.11 -4.37
C PRO A 82 -22.00 4.67 -3.83
N ILE A 83 -22.10 4.52 -2.51
CA ILE A 83 -22.11 3.19 -1.87
C ILE A 83 -23.48 2.53 -2.04
N GLU A 84 -24.55 3.31 -2.12
CA GLU A 84 -25.91 2.85 -2.25
C GLU A 84 -26.12 2.15 -3.60
N ASP A 85 -26.83 1.02 -3.55
CA ASP A 85 -27.22 0.29 -4.74
C ASP A 85 -28.21 1.09 -5.60
N GLN A 86 -28.04 0.99 -6.90
CA GLN A 86 -28.95 1.60 -7.88
C GLN A 86 -29.96 0.54 -8.35
N LYS A 87 -31.23 0.95 -8.52
CA LYS A 87 -32.31 0.00 -8.86
C LYS A 87 -32.23 -0.54 -10.29
N ASP A 88 -31.79 0.32 -11.23
CA ASP A 88 -31.92 0.03 -12.67
C ASP A 88 -30.58 -0.21 -13.35
N THR A 89 -29.45 0.03 -12.66
CA THR A 89 -28.10 -0.28 -13.13
C THR A 89 -27.37 -1.13 -12.13
N LEU A 90 -26.44 -1.97 -12.59
CA LEU A 90 -25.65 -2.88 -11.76
C LEU A 90 -24.15 -2.72 -12.06
N ILE A 91 -23.34 -2.73 -11.02
CA ILE A 91 -21.89 -2.96 -11.15
C ILE A 91 -21.71 -4.46 -11.29
N VAL A 92 -21.38 -4.92 -12.50
CA VAL A 92 -21.34 -6.35 -12.83
C VAL A 92 -19.94 -6.91 -12.79
N SER A 93 -18.95 -6.10 -13.17
CA SER A 93 -17.59 -6.58 -13.33
C SER A 93 -16.57 -5.55 -12.85
N MET A 94 -15.44 -6.07 -12.36
CA MET A 94 -14.25 -5.29 -12.03
C MET A 94 -13.03 -5.97 -12.60
N LEU A 95 -12.12 -5.19 -13.15
CA LEU A 95 -10.82 -5.71 -13.57
C LEU A 95 -9.90 -5.91 -12.37
N GLU A 96 -8.76 -6.59 -12.58
CA GLU A 96 -7.70 -6.69 -11.57
C GLU A 96 -7.35 -5.31 -11.00
N ARG A 97 -7.31 -5.23 -9.67
CA ARG A 97 -7.13 -3.97 -8.95
C ARG A 97 -5.70 -3.44 -9.12
N ALA A 98 -5.57 -2.20 -9.53
CA ALA A 98 -4.30 -1.50 -9.46
C ALA A 98 -3.93 -1.14 -8.01
N ASP A 99 -2.66 -0.74 -7.78
CA ASP A 99 -2.15 -0.37 -6.47
C ASP A 99 -3.04 0.67 -5.77
N SER A 100 -3.65 0.28 -4.67
CA SER A 100 -4.62 1.08 -3.93
C SER A 100 -4.01 2.11 -2.99
N ARG A 101 -2.67 2.15 -2.85
CA ARG A 101 -1.96 3.09 -1.97
C ARG A 101 -2.07 4.52 -2.46
N ASP A 102 -1.88 5.46 -1.54
CA ASP A 102 -1.68 6.85 -1.87
C ASP A 102 -0.19 7.17 -2.04
N ILE A 103 0.10 8.15 -2.88
CA ILE A 103 1.43 8.71 -3.09
C ILE A 103 1.42 10.19 -2.70
N LEU A 104 2.43 10.58 -1.92
CA LEU A 104 2.75 11.97 -1.62
C LEU A 104 3.88 12.40 -2.55
N PHE A 105 3.66 13.49 -3.27
CA PHE A 105 4.68 14.25 -3.99
C PHE A 105 5.08 15.47 -3.19
N LEU A 106 6.38 15.78 -3.16
CA LEU A 106 6.92 17.00 -2.58
C LEU A 106 7.89 17.66 -3.57
N LYS A 107 7.93 18.98 -3.58
CA LYS A 107 8.93 19.74 -4.35
C LYS A 107 10.34 19.40 -3.88
N LYS A 108 11.32 19.33 -4.80
CA LYS A 108 12.70 18.93 -4.46
C LYS A 108 13.45 19.92 -3.57
N ASP A 109 13.14 21.20 -3.69
CA ASP A 109 13.74 22.29 -2.90
C ASP A 109 13.44 22.24 -1.40
N ILE A 110 12.52 21.35 -1.02
CA ILE A 110 12.10 21.15 0.38
C ILE A 110 13.27 20.76 1.29
N PHE A 111 14.27 20.04 0.79
CA PHE A 111 15.44 19.62 1.57
C PHE A 111 16.34 20.78 2.00
N GLU A 112 16.42 21.81 1.18
CA GLU A 112 17.35 22.93 1.43
C GLU A 112 16.74 24.00 2.34
N ASN A 113 15.40 24.08 2.42
CA ASN A 113 14.76 25.29 2.93
C ASN A 113 13.62 25.06 3.95
N TYR A 114 13.35 23.83 4.42
CA TYR A 114 12.10 23.54 5.15
C TYR A 114 12.20 23.19 6.64
N ASN A 115 13.36 23.37 7.26
CA ASN A 115 13.44 23.32 8.72
C ASN A 115 12.76 24.57 9.32
N ASN A 116 11.81 24.35 10.25
CA ASN A 116 11.02 25.38 10.93
C ASN A 116 10.09 26.22 10.02
N LYS A 117 9.79 25.77 8.80
CA LYS A 117 8.76 26.38 7.95
C LYS A 117 7.50 25.52 7.93
N GLU A 118 6.36 26.12 7.63
CA GLU A 118 5.11 25.40 7.44
C GLU A 118 5.13 24.58 6.16
N LEU A 119 4.72 23.30 6.25
CA LEU A 119 4.59 22.38 5.13
C LEU A 119 3.12 22.32 4.69
N ARG A 120 2.78 22.97 3.57
CA ARG A 120 1.42 22.99 3.01
C ARG A 120 1.26 21.92 1.94
N ILE A 121 0.23 21.06 2.10
CA ILE A 121 0.00 19.88 1.27
C ILE A 121 -1.39 19.92 0.64
N LEU A 122 -1.46 19.77 -0.66
CA LEU A 122 -2.69 19.76 -1.44
C LEU A 122 -3.41 18.41 -1.32
N THR A 123 -4.64 18.42 -0.81
CA THR A 123 -5.58 17.30 -0.83
C THR A 123 -6.97 17.74 -0.43
N SER A 124 -8.01 17.28 -1.13
CA SER A 124 -9.42 17.50 -0.75
C SER A 124 -10.07 16.28 -0.07
N SER A 125 -9.27 15.33 0.43
CA SER A 125 -9.78 14.10 1.05
C SER A 125 -9.68 14.17 2.57
N PRO A 126 -10.82 14.23 3.31
CA PRO A 126 -10.81 14.26 4.78
C PRO A 126 -10.08 13.05 5.38
N ARG A 127 -10.20 11.86 4.77
CA ARG A 127 -9.47 10.65 5.17
C ARG A 127 -7.95 10.87 5.11
N ARG A 128 -7.45 11.47 4.01
CA ARG A 128 -6.01 11.77 3.86
C ARG A 128 -5.57 12.79 4.89
N VAL A 129 -6.30 13.88 5.04
CA VAL A 129 -6.00 14.91 6.05
C VAL A 129 -5.85 14.26 7.42
N TYR A 130 -6.86 13.53 7.87
CA TYR A 130 -6.84 12.90 9.19
C TYR A 130 -5.66 11.93 9.37
N ASN A 131 -5.48 10.98 8.44
CA ASN A 131 -4.44 9.98 8.59
C ASN A 131 -3.02 10.59 8.49
N PHE A 132 -2.76 11.45 7.50
CA PHE A 132 -1.44 12.04 7.31
C PHE A 132 -1.03 12.96 8.46
N SER A 133 -1.96 13.69 9.09
CA SER A 133 -1.70 14.49 10.29
C SER A 133 -1.12 13.65 11.43
N ASN A 134 -1.50 12.37 11.51
CA ASN A 134 -1.08 11.50 12.61
C ASN A 134 0.30 10.85 12.43
N PHE A 135 0.88 10.83 11.22
CA PHE A 135 2.12 10.09 11.01
C PHE A 135 3.19 10.79 10.17
N LEU A 136 2.83 11.75 9.32
CA LEU A 136 3.72 12.26 8.27
C LEU A 136 5.02 12.83 8.83
N GLU A 137 4.97 13.61 9.90
CA GLU A 137 6.14 14.19 10.54
C GLU A 137 7.19 13.14 10.90
N SER A 138 6.77 11.94 11.32
CA SER A 138 7.68 10.85 11.67
C SER A 138 8.33 10.14 10.49
N LEU A 139 7.91 10.43 9.26
CA LEU A 139 8.40 9.78 8.03
C LEU A 139 9.26 10.68 7.17
N ILE A 140 9.27 11.98 7.40
CA ILE A 140 10.07 12.96 6.65
C ILE A 140 11.38 13.25 7.39
N PRO A 141 12.51 13.49 6.67
CA PRO A 141 13.83 13.68 7.27
C PRO A 141 14.16 15.14 7.63
N PHE A 142 13.15 15.98 7.76
CA PHE A 142 13.26 17.39 8.15
C PHE A 142 12.12 17.74 9.11
N ASN A 143 12.24 18.85 9.83
CA ASN A 143 11.30 19.24 10.88
C ASN A 143 10.52 20.49 10.43
N PRO A 144 9.31 20.37 9.86
CA PRO A 144 8.46 21.52 9.60
C PRO A 144 7.95 22.11 10.93
N SER A 145 7.67 23.41 10.95
CA SER A 145 7.04 24.07 12.11
C SER A 145 5.58 23.61 12.29
N ASN A 146 4.91 23.30 11.19
CA ASN A 146 3.54 22.79 11.14
C ASN A 146 3.32 22.08 9.79
N ILE A 147 2.32 21.17 9.74
CA ILE A 147 1.85 20.54 8.51
C ILE A 147 0.37 20.88 8.34
N THR A 148 0.06 21.56 7.24
CA THR A 148 -1.31 21.96 6.90
C THR A 148 -1.75 21.37 5.57
N PHE A 149 -3.07 21.29 5.38
CA PHE A 149 -3.67 20.69 4.19
C PHE A 149 -4.60 21.69 3.54
N GLU A 150 -4.47 21.84 2.22
CA GLU A 150 -5.28 22.74 1.42
C GLU A 150 -6.07 21.98 0.35
N ASP A 151 -7.29 22.41 0.09
CA ASP A 151 -8.14 21.83 -0.94
C ASP A 151 -7.57 22.04 -2.34
N VAL A 152 -7.66 21.00 -3.17
CA VAL A 152 -7.27 21.06 -4.57
C VAL A 152 -8.29 20.41 -5.49
N ARG A 153 -8.71 21.11 -6.53
CA ARG A 153 -9.64 20.64 -7.57
C ARG A 153 -8.94 20.49 -8.91
N GLY A 154 -9.56 19.75 -9.79
CA GLY A 154 -9.08 19.44 -11.13
C GLY A 154 -8.62 17.98 -11.29
N ASN A 155 -8.29 17.60 -12.52
CA ASN A 155 -7.71 16.30 -12.85
C ASN A 155 -6.25 16.19 -12.34
N ILE A 156 -5.64 15.02 -12.45
CA ILE A 156 -4.28 14.79 -11.94
C ILE A 156 -3.24 15.73 -12.58
N PRO A 157 -3.17 15.89 -13.91
CA PRO A 157 -2.28 16.86 -14.52
C PRO A 157 -2.43 18.28 -13.95
N THR A 158 -3.66 18.78 -13.85
CA THR A 158 -3.95 20.12 -13.28
C THR A 158 -3.49 20.24 -11.83
N ARG A 159 -3.65 19.19 -11.01
CA ARG A 159 -3.18 19.22 -9.61
C ARG A 159 -1.66 19.22 -9.51
N LEU A 160 -0.96 18.50 -10.39
CA LEU A 160 0.50 18.54 -10.48
C LEU A 160 0.99 19.94 -10.92
N GLU A 161 0.33 20.57 -11.88
CA GLU A 161 0.62 21.95 -12.28
C GLU A 161 0.41 22.93 -11.15
N LYS A 162 -0.69 22.80 -10.39
CA LYS A 162 -0.96 23.63 -9.19
C LYS A 162 0.09 23.43 -8.10
N LEU A 163 0.60 22.19 -7.92
CA LEU A 163 1.72 21.96 -7.03
C LEU A 163 2.99 22.67 -7.51
N LEU A 164 3.38 22.48 -8.75
CA LEU A 164 4.65 22.99 -9.27
C LEU A 164 4.67 24.53 -9.31
N ASN A 165 3.57 25.15 -9.74
CA ASN A 165 3.46 26.61 -9.95
C ASN A 165 2.91 27.39 -8.75
N GLY A 166 2.32 26.70 -7.76
CA GLY A 166 1.73 27.33 -6.57
C GLY A 166 2.66 27.36 -5.37
N ASP A 167 2.14 27.85 -4.26
CA ASP A 167 2.90 28.04 -3.00
C ASP A 167 2.91 26.79 -2.10
N CYS A 168 2.10 25.78 -2.37
CA CYS A 168 2.12 24.53 -1.62
C CYS A 168 3.33 23.69 -1.99
N GLN A 169 3.80 22.87 -1.04
CA GLN A 169 4.99 22.06 -1.21
C GLN A 169 4.68 20.61 -1.51
N GLY A 170 3.46 20.15 -1.21
CA GLY A 170 3.07 18.75 -1.34
C GLY A 170 1.74 18.54 -2.03
N LEU A 171 1.55 17.33 -2.58
CA LEU A 171 0.30 16.87 -3.18
C LEU A 171 0.10 15.38 -2.90
N ILE A 172 -1.08 14.99 -2.40
CA ILE A 172 -1.44 13.59 -2.19
C ILE A 172 -2.44 13.14 -3.23
N VAL A 173 -2.11 12.07 -3.97
CA VAL A 173 -2.99 11.47 -4.97
C VAL A 173 -3.01 9.94 -4.85
N ALA A 174 -3.96 9.28 -5.51
CA ALA A 174 -3.97 7.82 -5.62
C ALA A 174 -2.87 7.37 -6.60
N LYS A 175 -2.03 6.43 -6.17
CA LYS A 175 -0.94 5.89 -7.00
C LYS A 175 -1.46 5.28 -8.31
N ALA A 176 -2.57 4.54 -8.26
CA ALA A 176 -3.20 3.96 -9.45
C ALA A 176 -3.49 4.98 -10.56
N ALA A 177 -3.80 6.23 -10.21
CA ALA A 177 -4.05 7.27 -11.21
C ALA A 177 -2.75 7.68 -11.92
N ILE A 178 -1.65 7.83 -11.18
CA ILE A 178 -0.33 8.14 -11.73
C ILE A 178 0.17 6.99 -12.63
N ASP A 179 0.09 5.75 -12.12
CA ASP A 179 0.52 4.57 -12.87
C ASP A 179 -0.23 4.43 -14.20
N ARG A 180 -1.54 4.68 -14.21
CA ARG A 180 -2.36 4.61 -15.42
C ARG A 180 -2.00 5.70 -16.43
N LEU A 181 -1.84 6.94 -15.99
CA LEU A 181 -1.44 8.05 -16.86
C LEU A 181 -0.07 7.83 -17.51
N ILE A 182 0.87 7.23 -16.79
CA ILE A 182 2.21 6.94 -17.31
C ILE A 182 2.21 5.71 -18.23
N SER A 183 1.53 4.62 -17.82
CA SER A 183 1.66 3.31 -18.50
C SER A 183 0.70 3.12 -19.65
N TYR A 184 -0.46 3.77 -19.62
CA TYR A 184 -1.56 3.60 -20.59
C TYR A 184 -1.95 4.91 -21.28
N GLY A 185 -1.45 6.07 -20.82
CA GLY A 185 -1.63 7.34 -21.50
C GLY A 185 -0.94 7.33 -22.89
N ASN A 186 -1.44 8.15 -23.80
CA ASN A 186 -0.72 8.41 -25.04
C ASN A 186 0.66 9.02 -24.73
N LYS A 187 1.53 9.13 -25.77
CA LYS A 187 2.90 9.62 -25.59
C LYS A 187 2.96 11.01 -24.96
N ASP A 188 2.03 11.90 -25.31
CA ASP A 188 2.02 13.29 -24.82
C ASP A 188 1.62 13.35 -23.34
N ILE A 189 0.57 12.63 -22.95
CA ILE A 189 0.13 12.53 -21.55
C ILE A 189 1.24 11.91 -20.68
N SER A 190 1.79 10.77 -21.13
CA SER A 190 2.86 10.09 -20.39
C SER A 190 4.10 10.97 -20.25
N ALA A 191 4.55 11.65 -21.33
CA ALA A 191 5.69 12.55 -21.29
C ALA A 191 5.44 13.76 -20.38
N LYS A 192 4.23 14.35 -20.43
CA LYS A 192 3.82 15.46 -19.57
C LYS A 192 3.86 15.07 -18.09
N ILE A 193 3.29 13.94 -17.73
CA ILE A 193 3.34 13.45 -16.33
C ILE A 193 4.77 13.19 -15.89
N GLN A 194 5.58 12.52 -16.74
CA GLN A 194 6.99 12.25 -16.44
C GLN A 194 7.78 13.54 -16.18
N SER A 195 7.58 14.59 -16.99
CA SER A 195 8.26 15.88 -16.81
C SER A 195 7.93 16.51 -15.47
N TYR A 196 6.67 16.45 -15.01
CA TYR A 196 6.30 16.93 -13.69
C TYR A 196 6.98 16.14 -12.57
N LEU A 197 7.06 14.80 -12.71
CA LEU A 197 7.68 13.94 -11.70
C LEU A 197 9.20 14.14 -11.61
N ASP A 198 9.85 14.60 -12.65
CA ASP A 198 11.29 14.87 -12.64
C ASP A 198 11.67 16.00 -11.66
N ASP A 199 10.74 16.90 -11.31
CA ASP A 199 10.94 18.01 -10.35
C ASP A 199 10.41 17.69 -8.94
N LEU A 200 9.88 16.48 -8.73
CA LEU A 200 9.26 16.07 -7.48
C LEU A 200 10.00 14.92 -6.81
N LEU A 201 9.97 14.92 -5.49
CA LEU A 201 10.21 13.76 -4.65
C LEU A 201 8.89 13.03 -4.44
N TRP A 202 8.94 11.74 -4.18
CA TRP A 202 7.74 10.95 -3.94
C TRP A 202 7.89 9.96 -2.79
N MET A 203 6.78 9.70 -2.10
CA MET A 203 6.62 8.66 -1.08
C MET A 203 5.35 7.87 -1.34
N ILE A 204 5.43 6.54 -1.36
CA ILE A 204 4.25 5.66 -1.38
C ILE A 204 3.94 5.25 0.05
N ILE A 205 2.75 5.61 0.50
CA ILE A 205 2.33 5.41 1.88
C ILE A 205 1.71 4.03 2.07
N PRO A 206 2.23 3.21 3.01
CA PRO A 206 1.67 1.90 3.32
C PRO A 206 0.22 1.96 3.80
N LEU A 207 -0.56 0.93 3.46
CA LEU A 207 -1.97 0.84 3.86
C LEU A 207 -2.16 0.70 5.37
N SER A 208 -1.15 0.24 6.12
CA SER A 208 -1.19 0.23 7.58
C SER A 208 -1.22 1.63 8.22
N LEU A 209 -0.68 2.63 7.53
CA LEU A 209 -0.71 4.03 7.98
C LEU A 209 -1.89 4.80 7.41
N ASN A 210 -2.21 4.52 6.15
CA ASN A 210 -3.26 5.23 5.41
C ASN A 210 -4.03 4.23 4.54
N PRO A 211 -4.95 3.45 5.12
CA PRO A 211 -5.81 2.59 4.34
C PRO A 211 -6.59 3.41 3.30
N CYS A 212 -6.81 2.83 2.14
CA CYS A 212 -7.35 3.53 0.98
C CYS A 212 -8.83 3.92 1.15
N ALA A 213 -9.33 4.77 0.27
CA ALA A 213 -10.76 4.86 0.06
C ALA A 213 -11.27 3.53 -0.50
N PRO A 214 -12.42 2.98 -0.03
CA PRO A 214 -12.97 1.73 -0.54
C PRO A 214 -13.08 1.73 -2.06
N GLY A 215 -12.52 0.71 -2.69
CA GLY A 215 -12.49 0.60 -4.15
C GLY A 215 -11.42 1.46 -4.84
N GLN A 216 -10.55 2.16 -4.14
CA GLN A 216 -9.44 2.87 -4.78
C GLN A 216 -8.56 1.89 -5.56
N GLY A 217 -8.26 2.22 -6.82
CA GLY A 217 -7.52 1.37 -7.74
C GLY A 217 -8.39 0.42 -8.57
N ALA A 218 -9.62 0.16 -8.20
CA ALA A 218 -10.55 -0.67 -8.96
C ALA A 218 -11.23 0.12 -10.09
N ILE A 219 -11.36 -0.52 -11.26
CA ILE A 219 -12.19 -0.07 -12.38
C ILE A 219 -13.49 -0.87 -12.33
N ALA A 220 -14.62 -0.18 -12.19
CA ALA A 220 -15.94 -0.77 -12.19
C ALA A 220 -16.61 -0.66 -13.58
N ILE A 221 -17.34 -1.70 -13.96
CA ILE A 221 -18.16 -1.75 -15.16
C ILE A 221 -19.61 -1.81 -14.72
N GLU A 222 -20.36 -0.74 -15.03
CA GLU A 222 -21.77 -0.59 -14.74
C GLU A 222 -22.59 -0.81 -16.02
N VAL A 223 -23.70 -1.53 -15.91
CA VAL A 223 -24.60 -1.85 -17.03
C VAL A 223 -26.06 -1.68 -16.62
N ASN A 224 -26.94 -1.49 -17.59
CA ASN A 224 -28.38 -1.56 -17.38
C ASN A 224 -28.77 -2.99 -16.95
N SER A 225 -29.50 -3.12 -15.82
CA SER A 225 -29.88 -4.41 -15.22
C SER A 225 -30.70 -5.32 -16.14
N LYS A 226 -31.33 -4.75 -17.18
CA LYS A 226 -32.15 -5.47 -18.17
C LYS A 226 -31.31 -6.05 -19.32
N ARG A 227 -30.05 -5.60 -19.52
CA ARG A 227 -29.16 -6.02 -20.61
C ARG A 227 -28.38 -7.29 -20.24
N LYS A 228 -29.08 -8.43 -20.21
CA LYS A 228 -28.47 -9.75 -19.88
C LYS A 228 -27.32 -10.12 -20.81
N ASP A 229 -27.43 -9.77 -22.09
CA ASP A 229 -26.39 -9.97 -23.11
C ASP A 229 -25.07 -9.27 -22.72
N ILE A 230 -25.15 -8.03 -22.29
CA ILE A 230 -23.98 -7.26 -21.85
C ILE A 230 -23.46 -7.76 -20.51
N ILE A 231 -24.35 -8.13 -19.56
CA ILE A 231 -23.97 -8.72 -18.28
C ILE A 231 -23.14 -9.97 -18.49
N GLU A 232 -23.58 -10.89 -19.34
CA GLU A 232 -22.85 -12.13 -19.65
C GLU A 232 -21.49 -11.82 -20.30
N LEU A 233 -21.44 -10.84 -21.19
CA LEU A 233 -20.21 -10.43 -21.85
C LEU A 233 -19.19 -9.91 -20.85
N VAL A 234 -19.57 -8.93 -20.01
CA VAL A 234 -18.62 -8.29 -19.08
C VAL A 234 -18.21 -9.19 -17.92
N ASN A 235 -19.02 -10.20 -17.57
CA ASN A 235 -18.65 -11.21 -16.59
C ASN A 235 -17.43 -12.05 -17.02
N LYS A 236 -17.17 -12.19 -18.34
CA LYS A 236 -16.00 -12.90 -18.85
C LYS A 236 -14.68 -12.24 -18.46
N ILE A 237 -14.70 -10.94 -18.15
CA ILE A 237 -13.52 -10.16 -17.75
C ILE A 237 -13.51 -9.79 -16.27
N ASN A 238 -14.43 -10.34 -15.47
CA ASN A 238 -14.52 -10.05 -14.07
C ASN A 238 -13.37 -10.69 -13.26
N HIS A 239 -12.68 -9.90 -12.46
CA HIS A 239 -11.69 -10.38 -11.49
C HIS A 239 -12.37 -10.60 -10.13
N ASN A 240 -12.79 -11.83 -9.86
CA ASN A 240 -13.59 -12.20 -8.68
C ASN A 240 -12.97 -11.78 -7.36
N GLU A 241 -11.63 -11.87 -7.24
CA GLU A 241 -10.93 -11.47 -6.03
C GLU A 241 -11.05 -9.97 -5.77
N THR A 242 -10.82 -9.14 -6.78
CA THR A 242 -11.02 -7.68 -6.68
C THR A 242 -12.47 -7.35 -6.32
N PHE A 243 -13.43 -8.00 -7.00
CA PHE A 243 -14.86 -7.75 -6.77
C PHE A 243 -15.24 -8.04 -5.31
N SER A 244 -14.86 -9.20 -4.79
CA SER A 244 -15.14 -9.60 -3.41
C SER A 244 -14.47 -8.70 -2.37
N GLN A 245 -13.19 -8.36 -2.56
CA GLN A 245 -12.46 -7.47 -1.64
C GLN A 245 -13.11 -6.10 -1.55
N VAL A 246 -13.40 -5.52 -2.70
CA VAL A 246 -13.94 -4.16 -2.77
C VAL A 246 -15.38 -4.08 -2.29
N ALA A 247 -16.21 -5.09 -2.57
CA ALA A 247 -17.55 -5.19 -2.02
C ALA A 247 -17.51 -5.16 -0.48
N LYS A 248 -16.61 -5.95 0.11
CA LYS A 248 -16.42 -5.98 1.56
C LYS A 248 -15.84 -4.67 2.13
N GLU A 249 -14.93 -3.99 1.43
CA GLU A 249 -14.46 -2.66 1.83
C GLU A 249 -15.61 -1.65 1.90
N ARG A 250 -16.52 -1.67 0.91
CA ARG A 250 -17.68 -0.78 0.84
C ARG A 250 -18.72 -1.11 1.92
N GLU A 251 -19.02 -2.39 2.14
CA GLU A 251 -19.86 -2.86 3.23
C GLU A 251 -19.35 -2.39 4.59
N ILE A 252 -18.05 -2.54 4.85
CA ILE A 252 -17.44 -2.08 6.11
C ILE A 252 -17.59 -0.56 6.26
N LEU A 253 -17.33 0.24 5.20
CA LEU A 253 -17.51 1.68 5.30
C LEU A 253 -18.97 2.07 5.52
N GLN A 254 -19.92 1.35 4.92
CA GLN A 254 -21.36 1.57 5.10
C GLN A 254 -21.79 1.42 6.57
N ASN A 255 -21.20 0.46 7.29
CA ASN A 255 -21.46 0.25 8.73
C ASN A 255 -21.01 1.43 9.62
N TYR A 256 -20.17 2.34 9.07
CA TYR A 256 -19.75 3.58 9.73
C TYR A 256 -20.48 4.83 9.18
N GLY A 257 -21.65 4.65 8.53
CA GLY A 257 -22.46 5.75 8.02
C GLY A 257 -22.29 6.06 6.52
N GLY A 258 -21.31 5.45 5.85
CA GLY A 258 -21.12 5.58 4.39
C GLY A 258 -20.69 6.99 3.90
N GLY A 259 -20.15 7.07 2.68
CA GLY A 259 -19.90 8.33 1.98
C GLY A 259 -18.44 8.76 1.85
N CYS A 260 -18.18 9.53 0.77
CA CYS A 260 -16.83 10.02 0.43
C CYS A 260 -16.29 11.10 1.39
N HIS A 261 -17.14 11.60 2.29
CA HIS A 261 -16.81 12.68 3.24
C HIS A 261 -16.18 12.17 4.53
N GLN A 262 -16.15 10.87 4.73
CA GLN A 262 -15.66 10.31 5.98
C GLN A 262 -14.13 10.33 6.07
N LYS A 263 -13.66 10.47 7.30
CA LYS A 263 -12.23 10.39 7.65
C LYS A 263 -11.72 8.93 7.71
N ILE A 264 -12.54 7.95 7.31
CA ILE A 264 -12.25 6.52 7.45
C ILE A 264 -11.69 5.95 6.15
N GLY A 265 -10.59 5.22 6.26
CA GLY A 265 -10.06 4.37 5.20
C GLY A 265 -10.28 2.90 5.53
N VAL A 266 -10.55 2.10 4.50
CA VAL A 266 -10.69 0.66 4.60
C VAL A 266 -9.91 0.02 3.47
N SER A 267 -9.07 -0.95 3.76
CA SER A 267 -8.35 -1.71 2.74
C SER A 267 -8.33 -3.20 3.07
N ILE A 268 -8.55 -4.03 2.05
CA ILE A 268 -8.37 -5.46 2.10
C ILE A 268 -7.29 -5.85 1.10
N GLU A 269 -6.20 -6.46 1.58
CA GLU A 269 -5.09 -6.92 0.78
C GLU A 269 -4.98 -8.44 0.81
N SER A 270 -4.99 -9.10 -0.34
CA SER A 270 -4.63 -10.51 -0.41
C SER A 270 -3.13 -10.71 -0.42
N LYS A 271 -2.64 -11.60 0.40
CA LYS A 271 -1.24 -12.03 0.48
C LYS A 271 -1.18 -13.55 0.49
N PHE A 272 -0.02 -14.12 0.20
CA PHE A 272 0.18 -15.57 0.15
C PHE A 272 -0.13 -16.32 1.46
N PHE A 273 -0.31 -15.60 2.57
CA PHE A 273 -0.64 -16.16 3.90
C PHE A 273 -2.08 -15.86 4.35
N GLY A 274 -2.85 -15.07 3.62
CA GLY A 274 -4.23 -14.68 3.94
C GLY A 274 -4.56 -13.27 3.52
N GLN A 275 -5.74 -12.80 3.86
CA GLN A 275 -6.17 -11.43 3.63
C GLN A 275 -5.91 -10.57 4.87
N ILE A 276 -5.47 -9.34 4.65
CA ILE A 276 -5.26 -8.34 5.69
C ILE A 276 -6.34 -7.29 5.55
N LEU A 277 -7.14 -7.11 6.61
CA LEU A 277 -8.05 -5.98 6.76
C LEU A 277 -7.34 -4.87 7.53
N THR A 278 -7.38 -3.66 7.00
CA THR A 278 -6.95 -2.45 7.72
C THR A 278 -8.06 -1.40 7.67
N ILE A 279 -8.45 -0.91 8.85
CA ILE A 279 -9.41 0.20 9.01
C ILE A 279 -8.74 1.24 9.87
N LYS A 280 -8.75 2.49 9.43
CA LYS A 280 -8.20 3.61 10.21
C LYS A 280 -8.92 4.90 9.87
N GLY A 281 -9.17 5.69 10.90
CA GLY A 281 -9.85 6.97 10.72
C GLY A 281 -10.59 7.42 11.96
N GLN A 282 -11.57 8.29 11.77
CA GLN A 282 -12.40 8.85 12.82
C GLN A 282 -13.85 8.95 12.31
N THR A 283 -14.81 8.52 13.13
CA THR A 283 -16.24 8.70 12.84
C THR A 283 -16.66 10.16 12.95
N GLU A 284 -17.86 10.48 12.52
CA GLU A 284 -18.45 11.83 12.65
C GLU A 284 -18.60 12.26 14.12
N GLU A 285 -18.89 11.29 15.01
CA GLU A 285 -18.97 11.52 16.47
C GLU A 285 -17.59 11.66 17.14
N GLY A 286 -16.50 11.55 16.37
CA GLY A 286 -15.13 11.72 16.88
C GLY A 286 -14.50 10.44 17.43
N LEU A 287 -15.14 9.26 17.29
CA LEU A 287 -14.56 7.98 17.71
C LEU A 287 -13.40 7.59 16.79
N GLU A 288 -12.22 7.38 17.37
CA GLU A 288 -11.06 6.89 16.64
C GLU A 288 -11.18 5.40 16.32
N ILE A 289 -10.83 5.03 15.11
CA ILE A 289 -10.84 3.66 14.63
C ILE A 289 -9.42 3.31 14.17
N GLU A 290 -8.86 2.26 14.77
CA GLU A 290 -7.61 1.66 14.31
C GLU A 290 -7.71 0.13 14.46
N LYS A 291 -7.88 -0.56 13.34
CA LYS A 291 -7.95 -2.02 13.29
C LYS A 291 -7.07 -2.53 12.15
N ARG A 292 -6.21 -3.50 12.45
CA ARG A 292 -5.44 -4.22 11.44
C ARG A 292 -5.31 -5.68 11.84
N GLU A 293 -5.80 -6.59 11.03
CA GLU A 293 -5.83 -8.02 11.33
C GLU A 293 -5.70 -8.89 10.09
N VAL A 294 -5.30 -10.13 10.27
CA VAL A 294 -5.41 -11.18 9.26
C VAL A 294 -6.81 -11.75 9.33
N VAL A 295 -7.57 -11.63 8.24
CA VAL A 295 -8.99 -12.05 8.19
C VAL A 295 -9.08 -13.57 8.27
N ASN A 296 -10.05 -14.06 9.07
CA ASN A 296 -10.36 -15.49 9.22
C ASN A 296 -9.19 -16.36 9.71
N GLN A 297 -8.22 -15.79 10.40
CA GLN A 297 -7.21 -16.58 11.05
C GLN A 297 -7.77 -17.14 12.38
N ILE A 298 -8.01 -18.44 12.41
CA ILE A 298 -8.37 -19.15 13.65
C ILE A 298 -7.05 -19.55 14.33
N THR A 299 -6.86 -19.08 15.57
CA THR A 299 -5.70 -19.47 16.39
C THR A 299 -6.20 -20.13 17.66
N ASP A 300 -5.74 -21.34 17.93
CA ASP A 300 -6.02 -22.07 19.17
C ASP A 300 -5.08 -21.69 20.34
N TRP A 301 -4.57 -20.47 20.32
CA TRP A 301 -3.60 -19.98 21.30
C TRP A 301 -4.25 -19.41 22.57
N LYS A 302 -5.51 -19.72 22.78
CA LYS A 302 -6.23 -19.32 24.00
C LYS A 302 -5.71 -20.09 25.22
N ASN A 303 -5.46 -19.36 26.32
CA ASN A 303 -5.07 -19.92 27.64
C ASN A 303 -3.63 -20.51 27.72
N ILE A 304 -2.68 -19.97 26.94
CA ILE A 304 -1.28 -20.38 27.07
C ILE A 304 -0.64 -19.62 28.22
N PRO A 305 -0.03 -20.30 29.22
CA PRO A 305 0.72 -19.63 30.27
C PRO A 305 1.86 -18.79 29.67
N GLU A 306 2.08 -17.58 30.16
CA GLU A 306 3.17 -16.71 29.72
C GLU A 306 4.55 -17.40 29.84
N SER A 307 4.72 -18.27 30.82
CA SER A 307 5.93 -19.09 30.99
C SER A 307 6.23 -20.00 29.80
N ASN A 308 5.21 -20.42 29.06
CA ASN A 308 5.34 -21.32 27.91
C ASN A 308 5.54 -20.58 26.59
N PHE A 309 5.51 -19.26 26.59
CA PHE A 309 5.68 -18.43 25.39
C PHE A 309 7.09 -17.82 25.32
N PHE A 310 7.65 -17.78 24.11
CA PHE A 310 8.93 -17.15 23.82
C PHE A 310 8.82 -16.19 22.63
N PRO A 311 9.41 -14.99 22.72
CA PRO A 311 9.98 -14.38 23.92
C PRO A 311 8.90 -13.83 24.84
N SER A 312 9.07 -13.99 26.16
CA SER A 312 8.16 -13.40 27.14
C SER A 312 8.22 -11.86 27.14
N ASN A 313 9.36 -11.30 26.73
CA ASN A 313 9.56 -9.87 26.62
C ASN A 313 10.55 -9.54 25.48
N LEU A 314 10.17 -8.62 24.58
CA LEU A 314 11.02 -8.19 23.46
C LEU A 314 12.32 -7.52 23.91
N SER A 315 12.37 -6.85 25.05
CA SER A 315 13.57 -6.19 25.56
C SER A 315 14.67 -7.21 25.92
N LYS A 316 14.29 -8.42 26.28
CA LYS A 316 15.18 -9.55 26.59
C LYS A 316 15.54 -10.39 25.37
N TYR A 317 14.89 -10.14 24.21
CA TYR A 317 15.10 -10.88 22.97
C TYR A 317 16.37 -10.44 22.26
N LYS A 318 17.53 -10.88 22.72
CA LYS A 318 18.83 -10.56 22.12
C LYS A 318 19.57 -11.84 21.76
N LEU A 319 19.32 -12.37 20.55
CA LEU A 319 19.99 -13.56 20.03
C LEU A 319 21.24 -13.25 19.21
N PHE A 320 21.43 -11.99 18.79
CA PHE A 320 22.58 -11.55 18.00
C PHE A 320 23.04 -10.16 18.43
N GLU A 321 24.35 -9.98 18.44
CA GLU A 321 24.98 -8.67 18.30
C GLU A 321 25.17 -8.31 16.83
N ARG A 322 25.11 -7.01 16.54
CA ARG A 322 25.28 -6.48 15.19
C ARG A 322 26.52 -5.63 15.13
N LYS A 323 27.50 -6.02 14.29
CA LYS A 323 28.73 -5.26 14.06
C LYS A 323 28.76 -4.74 12.63
N LEU A 324 29.06 -3.45 12.45
CA LEU A 324 29.15 -2.85 11.11
C LEU A 324 30.34 -3.41 10.33
N ILE A 325 30.15 -3.57 9.02
CA ILE A 325 31.18 -3.99 8.06
C ILE A 325 31.64 -2.74 7.30
N TYR A 326 32.53 -1.96 7.89
CA TYR A 326 32.92 -0.64 7.39
C TYR A 326 33.43 -0.64 5.94
N LYS A 327 34.15 -1.69 5.49
CA LYS A 327 34.59 -1.82 4.08
C LYS A 327 33.43 -1.83 3.07
N ASN A 328 32.27 -2.30 3.48
CA ASN A 328 31.08 -2.34 2.64
C ASN A 328 30.26 -1.05 2.69
N LEU A 329 30.38 -0.24 3.75
CA LEU A 329 29.71 1.06 3.83
C LEU A 329 30.20 2.01 2.74
N LYS A 330 31.51 1.98 2.40
CA LYS A 330 32.05 2.76 1.28
C LYS A 330 31.40 2.45 -0.07
N LYS A 331 30.80 1.26 -0.22
CA LYS A 331 30.07 0.87 -1.45
C LYS A 331 28.71 1.55 -1.55
N ILE A 332 28.09 1.90 -0.41
CA ILE A 332 26.78 2.57 -0.36
C ILE A 332 26.90 3.97 -0.99
N ASN A 333 27.94 4.73 -0.61
CA ASN A 333 28.16 6.09 -1.09
C ASN A 333 28.44 6.20 -2.61
N LYS A 334 28.62 5.05 -3.28
CA LYS A 334 28.81 4.97 -4.74
C LYS A 334 27.52 4.59 -5.50
N LEU A 335 26.42 4.37 -4.78
CA LEU A 335 25.15 4.01 -5.41
C LEU A 335 24.50 5.26 -6.03
N LYS A 336 24.20 5.17 -7.31
CA LYS A 336 23.51 6.19 -8.09
C LYS A 336 22.42 5.51 -8.94
N ASN A 337 21.29 6.17 -9.13
CA ASN A 337 20.18 5.65 -9.95
C ASN A 337 19.82 4.18 -9.61
N THR A 338 19.76 3.87 -8.32
CA THR A 338 19.60 2.51 -7.81
C THR A 338 18.41 2.42 -6.87
N ASN A 339 17.66 1.33 -6.94
CA ASN A 339 16.66 0.98 -5.94
C ASN A 339 17.37 0.30 -4.76
N ILE A 340 17.34 0.91 -3.58
CA ILE A 340 18.04 0.45 -2.37
C ILE A 340 17.00 -0.10 -1.39
N TYR A 341 17.00 -1.41 -1.18
CA TYR A 341 16.19 -2.04 -0.15
C TYR A 341 16.95 -2.11 1.18
N VAL A 342 16.39 -1.52 2.23
CA VAL A 342 16.99 -1.49 3.57
C VAL A 342 16.22 -2.42 4.51
N SER A 343 16.84 -3.54 4.87
CA SER A 343 16.20 -4.57 5.69
C SER A 343 16.00 -4.18 7.17
N ARG A 344 16.83 -3.29 7.70
CA ARG A 344 16.78 -2.71 9.06
C ARG A 344 17.54 -1.40 9.09
N GLU A 345 17.28 -0.55 10.09
CA GLU A 345 17.92 0.76 10.27
C GLU A 345 19.46 0.65 10.45
N ASN A 346 19.97 -0.47 11.00
CA ASN A 346 21.40 -0.72 11.13
C ASN A 346 22.09 -1.01 9.78
N ALA A 347 21.32 -1.40 8.75
CA ALA A 347 21.87 -1.67 7.44
C ALA A 347 22.27 -0.39 6.69
N LEU A 348 21.70 0.75 7.09
CA LEU A 348 22.07 2.09 6.59
C LEU A 348 22.36 2.99 7.80
N PRO A 349 23.65 3.04 8.28
CA PRO A 349 24.07 3.91 9.37
C PRO A 349 23.95 5.38 8.98
N LYS A 350 23.93 6.27 9.98
CA LYS A 350 24.01 7.73 9.77
C LYS A 350 25.32 8.10 9.02
N ASN A 351 25.29 9.23 8.33
CA ASN A 351 26.46 9.80 7.61
C ASN A 351 26.90 8.99 6.38
N GLN A 352 25.99 8.24 5.74
CA GLN A 352 26.23 7.74 4.38
C GLN A 352 25.62 8.74 3.37
N ASN A 353 26.34 8.96 2.26
CA ASN A 353 25.84 9.79 1.18
C ASN A 353 24.89 8.98 0.28
N ILE A 354 23.60 9.25 0.37
CA ILE A 354 22.57 8.68 -0.49
C ILE A 354 21.98 9.79 -1.34
N GLU A 355 22.38 9.83 -2.61
CA GLU A 355 21.82 10.81 -3.55
C GLU A 355 20.32 10.59 -3.76
N LEU A 356 19.56 11.67 -3.91
CA LEU A 356 18.11 11.64 -4.17
C LEU A 356 17.73 10.98 -5.51
N THR A 357 18.71 10.72 -6.38
CA THR A 357 18.53 9.90 -7.59
C THR A 357 18.29 8.42 -7.27
N ASN A 358 18.63 7.97 -6.06
CA ASN A 358 18.32 6.62 -5.59
C ASN A 358 16.89 6.56 -5.03
N VAL A 359 16.30 5.38 -5.10
CA VAL A 359 15.04 5.06 -4.41
C VAL A 359 15.39 4.28 -3.16
N VAL A 360 14.98 4.74 -1.99
CA VAL A 360 15.17 4.02 -0.72
C VAL A 360 13.84 3.37 -0.31
N TRP A 361 13.86 2.05 -0.17
CA TRP A 361 12.71 1.24 0.22
C TRP A 361 13.01 0.45 1.48
N THR A 362 12.12 0.46 2.46
CA THR A 362 12.35 -0.20 3.74
C THR A 362 11.51 -1.46 3.91
N SER A 363 11.97 -2.39 4.74
CA SER A 363 11.22 -3.60 5.07
C SER A 363 9.94 -3.32 5.87
N GLY A 364 9.93 -2.25 6.68
CA GLY A 364 8.80 -1.89 7.53
C GLY A 364 8.90 -0.46 8.05
N ILE A 365 7.81 0.03 8.62
CA ILE A 365 7.65 1.44 9.06
C ILE A 365 8.63 1.81 10.17
N LYS A 366 8.93 0.92 11.12
CA LYS A 366 9.94 1.17 12.17
C LYS A 366 11.31 1.49 11.55
N THR A 367 11.69 0.79 10.47
CA THR A 367 12.93 1.08 9.73
C THR A 367 12.84 2.43 9.04
N TRP A 368 11.71 2.76 8.41
CA TRP A 368 11.50 4.05 7.76
C TRP A 368 11.68 5.22 8.75
N LYS A 369 10.94 5.23 9.85
CA LYS A 369 11.05 6.28 10.89
C LYS A 369 12.48 6.50 11.35
N LYS A 370 13.22 5.40 11.63
CA LYS A 370 14.64 5.48 12.02
C LYS A 370 15.56 6.00 10.93
N LEU A 371 15.27 5.77 9.66
CA LEU A 371 16.04 6.34 8.55
C LEU A 371 15.71 7.83 8.35
N ALA A 372 14.45 8.23 8.50
CA ALA A 372 14.05 9.64 8.47
C ALA A 372 14.75 10.43 9.60
N GLU A 373 14.77 9.92 10.85
CA GLU A 373 15.53 10.49 11.96
C GLU A 373 17.04 10.65 11.68
N LYS A 374 17.59 9.81 10.79
CA LYS A 374 18.98 9.89 10.33
C LYS A 374 19.21 10.87 9.17
N GLY A 375 18.15 11.49 8.67
CA GLY A 375 18.18 12.45 7.56
C GLY A 375 18.00 11.82 6.17
N TYR A 376 17.59 10.56 6.05
CA TYR A 376 17.40 9.90 4.77
C TYR A 376 15.98 10.05 4.23
N TRP A 377 15.87 10.44 2.95
CA TRP A 377 14.62 10.34 2.22
C TRP A 377 14.28 8.87 1.93
N VAL A 378 13.07 8.44 2.30
CA VAL A 378 12.57 7.09 2.06
C VAL A 378 11.34 7.15 1.17
N ASN A 379 11.35 6.38 0.08
CA ASN A 379 10.29 6.41 -0.93
C ASN A 379 9.12 5.46 -0.60
N GLY A 380 9.30 4.54 0.34
CA GLY A 380 8.24 3.64 0.75
C GLY A 380 8.71 2.45 1.56
N SER A 381 7.77 1.57 1.86
CA SER A 381 8.00 0.40 2.71
C SER A 381 7.21 -0.81 2.22
N SER A 382 7.78 -2.00 2.45
CA SER A 382 7.06 -3.28 2.31
C SER A 382 6.09 -3.55 3.47
N ASP A 383 5.90 -2.61 4.38
CA ASP A 383 4.94 -2.68 5.49
C ASP A 383 5.07 -3.94 6.37
N SER A 384 6.27 -4.49 6.45
CA SER A 384 6.59 -5.76 7.13
C SER A 384 5.90 -7.00 6.53
N LEU A 385 5.28 -6.88 5.34
CA LEU A 385 4.51 -7.95 4.69
C LEU A 385 5.34 -8.86 3.79
N GLY A 386 6.61 -8.59 3.62
CA GLY A 386 7.52 -9.37 2.77
C GLY A 386 8.41 -8.50 1.91
N GLU A 387 9.05 -9.14 0.94
CA GLU A 387 9.98 -8.46 0.01
C GLU A 387 9.51 -8.67 -1.44
N ASP A 388 8.21 -8.61 -1.66
CA ASP A 388 7.61 -8.74 -2.99
C ASP A 388 7.84 -7.43 -3.80
N ASP A 389 7.57 -7.47 -5.11
CA ASP A 389 7.73 -6.29 -5.97
C ASP A 389 6.91 -5.11 -5.41
N PRO A 390 7.51 -3.98 -5.10
CA PRO A 390 6.79 -2.83 -4.58
C PRO A 390 5.98 -2.07 -5.65
N GLU A 391 5.95 -2.56 -6.90
CA GLU A 391 5.20 -1.99 -8.03
C GLU A 391 5.55 -0.51 -8.34
N ILE A 392 6.82 -0.19 -8.29
CA ILE A 392 7.33 1.18 -8.48
C ILE A 392 8.00 1.43 -9.83
N LYS A 393 7.80 0.55 -10.82
CA LYS A 393 8.50 0.62 -12.11
C LYS A 393 8.31 1.97 -12.82
N CYS A 394 7.09 2.48 -12.84
CA CYS A 394 6.76 3.75 -13.47
C CYS A 394 7.53 4.93 -12.85
N LEU A 395 7.72 4.91 -11.53
CA LEU A 395 8.39 5.96 -10.77
C LEU A 395 9.91 5.77 -10.72
N SER A 396 10.38 4.53 -10.64
CA SER A 396 11.81 4.20 -10.50
C SER A 396 12.54 4.05 -11.83
N LYS A 397 11.85 4.18 -12.97
CA LYS A 397 12.44 4.04 -14.33
C LYS A 397 13.25 2.72 -14.47
N ASN A 398 12.73 1.60 -13.94
CA ASN A 398 13.34 0.25 -14.02
C ASN A 398 14.77 0.13 -13.45
N LYS A 399 15.13 0.91 -12.43
CA LYS A 399 16.43 0.81 -11.75
C LYS A 399 16.66 -0.58 -11.17
N LYS A 400 17.93 -0.99 -11.08
CA LYS A 400 18.33 -2.26 -10.45
C LYS A 400 18.21 -2.17 -8.93
N TRP A 401 17.89 -3.30 -8.29
CA TRP A 401 17.82 -3.40 -6.85
C TRP A 401 19.18 -3.75 -6.22
N VAL A 402 19.46 -3.08 -5.11
CA VAL A 402 20.54 -3.40 -4.17
C VAL A 402 19.93 -3.54 -2.78
N LYS A 403 20.22 -4.65 -2.10
CA LYS A 403 19.73 -4.93 -0.75
C LYS A 403 20.82 -4.72 0.27
N LEU A 404 20.60 -3.81 1.22
CA LEU A 404 21.43 -3.59 2.40
C LEU A 404 20.92 -4.47 3.53
N THR A 405 21.77 -5.39 4.02
CA THR A 405 21.36 -6.40 5.00
C THR A 405 22.57 -6.99 5.74
N HIS A 406 22.37 -8.08 6.46
CA HIS A 406 23.45 -8.77 7.19
C HIS A 406 24.17 -9.82 6.34
N ASN A 407 25.35 -10.25 6.83
CA ASN A 407 26.25 -11.20 6.16
C ASN A 407 25.67 -12.61 5.97
N MET A 408 24.73 -13.03 6.82
CA MET A 408 24.10 -14.37 6.74
C MET A 408 22.97 -14.47 5.71
N THR A 409 22.63 -13.40 5.00
CA THR A 409 21.61 -13.43 3.95
C THR A 409 22.11 -14.27 2.78
N GLN A 410 21.38 -15.33 2.43
CA GLN A 410 21.68 -16.16 1.26
C GLN A 410 21.45 -15.36 -0.02
N ARG A 411 22.37 -15.49 -0.97
CA ARG A 411 22.19 -14.94 -2.32
C ARG A 411 21.21 -15.83 -3.06
N ASN A 412 20.03 -15.33 -3.33
CA ASN A 412 19.14 -15.99 -4.28
C ASN A 412 19.59 -15.61 -5.70
N TYR A 413 20.10 -16.61 -6.43
CA TYR A 413 20.52 -16.45 -7.82
C TYR A 413 19.30 -16.50 -8.77
N PHE A 414 18.36 -15.58 -8.64
CA PHE A 414 17.27 -15.49 -9.61
C PHE A 414 17.57 -14.42 -10.67
N LYS A 415 17.17 -14.72 -11.91
CA LYS A 415 17.46 -13.92 -13.10
C LYS A 415 16.68 -12.60 -13.20
N SER A 416 15.73 -12.34 -12.33
CA SER A 416 14.93 -11.11 -12.34
C SER A 416 15.53 -10.06 -11.41
N HIS A 417 15.79 -8.85 -11.93
CA HIS A 417 16.24 -7.69 -11.17
C HIS A 417 15.09 -6.75 -10.77
N LYS A 418 13.85 -7.24 -10.81
CA LYS A 418 12.64 -6.40 -10.71
C LYS A 418 12.13 -6.21 -9.29
N ASP A 419 12.58 -7.02 -8.33
CA ASP A 419 12.12 -6.94 -6.95
C ASP A 419 13.26 -7.08 -5.93
N PRO A 420 13.04 -6.66 -4.65
CA PRO A 420 14.05 -6.72 -3.59
C PRO A 420 14.56 -8.13 -3.26
N GLN A 421 13.80 -9.19 -3.56
CA GLN A 421 14.24 -10.57 -3.31
C GLN A 421 15.39 -10.96 -4.21
N ASN A 422 15.43 -10.43 -5.43
CA ASN A 422 16.44 -10.73 -6.46
C ASN A 422 17.53 -9.65 -6.54
N ALA A 423 17.61 -8.78 -5.54
CA ALA A 423 18.55 -7.69 -5.47
C ALA A 423 20.01 -8.17 -5.27
N ARG A 424 20.97 -7.40 -5.80
CA ARG A 424 22.37 -7.51 -5.42
C ARG A 424 22.54 -7.21 -3.92
N ILE A 425 23.13 -8.14 -3.15
CA ILE A 425 23.29 -8.00 -1.71
C ILE A 425 24.60 -7.24 -1.40
N ILE A 426 24.49 -6.22 -0.54
CA ILE A 426 25.62 -5.58 0.15
C ILE A 426 25.44 -5.85 1.65
N PRO A 427 26.20 -6.78 2.26
CA PRO A 427 26.15 -6.99 3.70
C PRO A 427 26.83 -5.84 4.41
N THR A 428 26.09 -5.02 5.12
CA THR A 428 26.56 -3.82 5.82
C THR A 428 26.85 -4.06 7.30
N TYR A 429 26.34 -5.15 7.84
CA TYR A 429 26.63 -5.60 9.21
C TYR A 429 26.69 -7.13 9.29
N GLU A 430 27.39 -7.63 10.29
CA GLU A 430 27.43 -9.04 10.65
C GLU A 430 26.57 -9.33 11.87
N LEU A 431 26.00 -10.54 11.91
CA LEU A 431 25.29 -11.08 13.06
C LEU A 431 26.24 -12.00 13.81
N LYS A 432 26.55 -11.67 15.08
CA LYS A 432 27.28 -12.54 16.01
C LYS A 432 26.31 -13.13 17.01
N PRO A 433 26.17 -14.47 17.06
CA PRO A 433 25.33 -15.10 18.08
C PRO A 433 25.77 -14.68 19.48
N VAL A 434 24.81 -14.48 20.37
CA VAL A 434 25.03 -14.31 21.82
C VAL A 434 24.43 -15.50 22.54
N ASN A 435 24.98 -15.82 23.72
CA ASN A 435 24.43 -16.88 24.56
C ASN A 435 23.01 -16.51 24.99
N MET A 436 22.11 -17.46 24.87
CA MET A 436 20.75 -17.32 25.38
C MET A 436 20.76 -17.68 26.88
N ASN A 437 20.16 -16.82 27.69
CA ASN A 437 20.02 -17.05 29.13
C ASN A 437 18.75 -17.81 29.49
N GLU A 438 17.97 -18.25 28.47
CA GLU A 438 16.68 -18.90 28.63
C GLU A 438 16.71 -20.27 27.95
N ASP A 439 16.30 -21.31 28.66
CA ASP A 439 16.12 -22.65 28.10
C ASP A 439 14.82 -22.67 27.28
N LEU A 440 14.93 -22.98 26.01
CA LEU A 440 13.79 -23.03 25.10
C LEU A 440 13.09 -24.41 25.07
N ASN A 441 13.67 -25.43 25.70
CA ASN A 441 13.07 -26.79 25.69
C ASN A 441 11.71 -26.85 26.42
N GLU A 442 11.50 -25.99 27.40
CA GLU A 442 10.25 -25.90 28.18
C GLU A 442 9.18 -25.01 27.50
N LYS A 443 9.53 -24.36 26.40
CA LYS A 443 8.60 -23.48 25.68
C LYS A 443 7.79 -24.26 24.65
N THR A 444 6.50 -23.99 24.62
CA THR A 444 5.56 -24.63 23.68
C THR A 444 5.10 -23.73 22.54
N HIS A 445 5.25 -22.40 22.70
CA HIS A 445 4.82 -21.39 21.74
C HIS A 445 5.89 -20.33 21.51
N PHE A 446 6.10 -19.98 20.25
CA PHE A 446 7.19 -19.10 19.84
C PHE A 446 6.70 -18.00 18.91
N TYR A 447 7.19 -16.76 19.11
CA TYR A 447 7.11 -15.69 18.11
C TYR A 447 8.51 -15.28 17.63
N TRP A 448 8.76 -15.45 16.34
CA TRP A 448 10.09 -15.22 15.76
C TRP A 448 10.18 -13.89 15.05
N MET A 449 11.05 -13.01 15.54
CA MET A 449 11.34 -11.72 14.92
C MET A 449 12.20 -11.83 13.64
N SER A 450 12.87 -12.95 13.42
CA SER A 450 13.67 -13.19 12.21
C SER A 450 13.92 -14.67 11.96
N GLY A 451 14.05 -15.05 10.68
CA GLY A 451 14.40 -16.42 10.31
C GLY A 451 15.81 -16.82 10.77
N SER A 452 16.73 -15.88 10.93
CA SER A 452 18.07 -16.16 11.49
C SER A 452 18.01 -16.56 12.95
N ALA A 453 17.13 -15.89 13.74
CA ALA A 453 16.90 -16.23 15.13
C ALA A 453 16.28 -17.61 15.29
N PHE A 454 15.25 -17.91 14.50
CA PHE A 454 14.66 -19.24 14.44
C PHE A 454 15.69 -20.33 14.14
N LYS A 455 16.52 -20.16 13.11
CA LYS A 455 17.54 -21.16 12.76
C LYS A 455 18.59 -21.37 13.86
N LEU A 456 19.02 -20.30 14.54
CA LEU A 456 19.94 -20.39 15.66
C LEU A 456 19.33 -21.14 16.83
N ALA A 457 18.07 -20.82 17.18
CA ALA A 457 17.34 -21.49 18.24
C ALA A 457 17.13 -22.99 17.92
N LEU A 458 16.67 -23.31 16.71
CA LEU A 458 16.47 -24.70 16.28
C LEU A 458 17.75 -25.53 16.31
N LYS A 459 18.92 -24.91 15.98
CA LYS A 459 20.23 -25.56 16.07
C LYS A 459 20.60 -25.91 17.51
N ASN A 460 20.33 -25.00 18.45
CA ASN A 460 20.72 -25.17 19.87
C ASN A 460 19.68 -25.99 20.66
N TYR A 461 18.42 -25.93 20.26
CA TYR A 461 17.27 -26.58 20.90
C TYR A 461 16.43 -27.34 19.88
N PRO A 462 16.89 -28.53 19.37
CA PRO A 462 16.21 -29.24 18.30
C PRO A 462 14.76 -29.66 18.62
N LYS A 463 14.44 -29.86 19.90
CA LYS A 463 13.09 -30.28 20.35
C LYS A 463 11.99 -29.27 20.02
N ILE A 464 12.35 -27.98 19.87
CA ILE A 464 11.35 -26.96 19.54
C ILE A 464 10.70 -27.16 18.16
N ILE A 465 11.21 -28.06 17.32
CA ILE A 465 10.62 -28.37 15.99
C ILE A 465 9.15 -28.83 16.13
N ASN A 466 8.78 -29.43 17.26
CA ASN A 466 7.43 -29.94 17.51
C ASN A 466 6.50 -28.91 18.17
N ALA A 467 7.00 -27.74 18.49
CA ALA A 467 6.24 -26.68 19.15
C ALA A 467 5.38 -25.88 18.15
N ASN A 468 4.55 -24.97 18.69
CA ASN A 468 3.81 -24.00 17.91
C ASN A 468 4.67 -22.77 17.61
N HIS A 469 4.75 -22.38 16.37
CA HIS A 469 5.56 -21.26 15.94
C HIS A 469 4.71 -20.15 15.33
N SER A 470 5.11 -18.92 15.58
CA SER A 470 4.54 -17.77 14.91
C SER A 470 5.60 -16.76 14.50
N CYS A 471 5.25 -15.90 13.59
CA CYS A 471 6.09 -14.80 13.15
C CYS A 471 5.26 -13.77 12.36
N GLY A 472 5.85 -12.63 12.09
CA GLY A 472 5.37 -11.74 11.06
C GLY A 472 5.43 -12.38 9.66
N PRO A 473 4.63 -11.90 8.72
CA PRO A 473 4.69 -12.34 7.32
C PRO A 473 6.05 -12.02 6.67
N GLY A 474 6.36 -12.65 5.54
CA GLY A 474 7.60 -12.38 4.81
C GLY A 474 8.69 -13.44 5.00
N ASN A 475 9.96 -13.02 5.02
CA ASN A 475 11.11 -13.95 4.98
C ASN A 475 11.23 -14.86 6.20
N THR A 476 10.78 -14.42 7.37
CA THR A 476 10.74 -15.25 8.57
C THR A 476 9.78 -16.41 8.37
N LEU A 477 8.57 -16.15 7.89
CA LEU A 477 7.59 -17.17 7.57
C LEU A 477 8.10 -18.14 6.48
N LYS A 478 8.67 -17.60 5.39
CA LYS A 478 9.30 -18.42 4.32
C LYS A 478 10.41 -19.33 4.87
N THR A 479 11.12 -18.88 5.92
CA THR A 479 12.15 -19.67 6.57
C THR A 479 11.57 -20.76 7.46
N ILE A 480 10.59 -20.44 8.32
CA ILE A 480 9.98 -21.39 9.26
C ILE A 480 9.26 -22.52 8.51
N LYS A 481 8.52 -22.19 7.45
CA LYS A 481 7.83 -23.20 6.59
C LYS A 481 8.72 -24.28 5.99
N LYS A 482 10.04 -24.10 5.99
CA LYS A 482 11.01 -25.13 5.52
C LYS A 482 11.29 -26.22 6.54
N TYR A 483 10.96 -26.00 7.81
CA TYR A 483 11.32 -26.87 8.94
C TYR A 483 10.11 -27.33 9.72
N ILE A 484 9.06 -26.50 9.80
CA ILE A 484 7.90 -26.70 10.68
C ILE A 484 6.68 -27.06 9.85
N ASN A 485 5.86 -27.98 10.38
CA ASN A 485 4.58 -28.36 9.78
C ASN A 485 3.65 -27.14 9.70
N LYS A 486 2.92 -27.02 8.58
CA LYS A 486 2.01 -25.89 8.33
C LYS A 486 0.99 -25.70 9.47
N ASN A 487 0.51 -26.74 10.08
CA ASN A 487 -0.49 -26.70 11.16
C ASN A 487 0.07 -26.09 12.45
N ASN A 488 1.39 -26.09 12.63
CA ASN A 488 2.07 -25.52 13.80
C ASN A 488 2.61 -24.11 13.53
N ILE A 489 2.15 -23.45 12.45
CA ILE A 489 2.62 -22.10 12.09
C ILE A 489 1.45 -21.13 12.06
N ASN A 490 1.53 -20.08 12.89
CA ASN A 490 0.61 -18.95 12.88
C ASN A 490 1.30 -17.68 12.37
N VAL A 491 0.53 -16.81 11.71
CA VAL A 491 1.04 -15.52 11.21
C VAL A 491 0.35 -14.40 11.95
N PHE A 492 1.12 -13.57 12.65
CA PHE A 492 0.63 -12.36 13.28
C PHE A 492 1.32 -11.15 12.65
N LEU A 493 0.63 -10.04 12.51
CA LEU A 493 1.19 -8.83 11.89
C LEU A 493 2.22 -8.15 12.79
N SER A 494 2.11 -8.36 14.11
CA SER A 494 3.07 -7.87 15.12
C SER A 494 3.23 -8.87 16.27
N TYR A 495 4.24 -8.63 17.11
CA TYR A 495 4.40 -9.36 18.37
C TYR A 495 3.25 -9.05 19.34
N GLU A 496 2.82 -7.81 19.36
CA GLU A 496 1.69 -7.35 20.17
C GLU A 496 0.39 -8.08 19.81
N ASP A 497 0.17 -8.33 18.49
CA ASP A 497 -0.98 -9.12 18.04
C ASP A 497 -0.88 -10.59 18.50
N ALA A 498 0.32 -11.16 18.49
CA ALA A 498 0.53 -12.50 19.05
C ALA A 498 0.21 -12.54 20.55
N LEU A 499 0.64 -11.52 21.31
CA LEU A 499 0.38 -11.44 22.75
C LEU A 499 -1.12 -11.30 23.10
N LYS A 500 -1.91 -10.60 22.27
CA LYS A 500 -3.37 -10.49 22.49
C LYS A 500 -4.10 -11.84 22.45
N ASN A 501 -3.51 -12.81 21.76
CA ASN A 501 -4.06 -14.17 21.66
C ASN A 501 -3.63 -15.07 22.83
N ILE A 502 -2.70 -14.62 23.67
CA ILE A 502 -2.25 -15.33 24.87
C ILE A 502 -3.00 -14.75 26.05
N THR A 503 -3.88 -15.53 26.67
CA THR A 503 -4.63 -15.09 27.85
C THR A 503 -3.69 -14.95 29.03
N ARG A 504 -3.57 -13.75 29.59
CA ARG A 504 -2.93 -13.56 30.90
C ARG A 504 -3.85 -14.10 31.99
N PRO A 505 -3.35 -14.86 32.98
CA PRO A 505 -4.11 -15.18 34.17
C PRO A 505 -4.45 -13.86 34.88
N GLY A 506 -5.69 -13.44 34.83
CA GLY A 506 -6.16 -12.17 35.44
C GLY A 506 -7.10 -11.37 34.52
N ASP A 507 -7.08 -11.55 33.21
CA ASP A 507 -7.98 -10.89 32.25
C ASP A 507 -9.31 -11.69 32.13
N LYS A 508 -9.98 -11.98 33.23
CA LYS A 508 -11.42 -12.32 33.18
C LYS A 508 -12.19 -11.01 33.17
N LYS A 509 -12.82 -10.71 32.02
CA LYS A 509 -13.93 -9.76 31.97
C LYS A 509 -15.08 -10.21 32.83
#